data_1b043ddea01e629f562bd43997b8bc4a
#
_entry.id   1b043ddea01e629f562bd43997b8bc4a
#
_cell.length_a   1.000
_cell.length_b   1.000
_cell.length_c   1.000
_cell.angle_alpha   90.00
_cell.angle_beta   90.00
_cell.angle_gamma   90.00
#
_symmetry.space_group_name_H-M   'P 1'
#
loop_
_entity.id
_entity.type
_entity.pdbx_description
1 polymer ?
#
loop_
_entity_poly.entity_id
_entity_poly.type
_entity_poly.pdbx_seq_one_letter_code
_entity_poly.pdbx_strand_id
1 'polypeptide(L)'
;MTMSASHNTILLTSAPMGRFLEGILNTACYPGTNMEVDAAVEPIGGKHTWQASSLTTGQRQLLAILLENEMVGKTCSDQIADEQKIRMYCPIPGDELLVLVSASGTGTGDAQAIGDILIRASGGTFIATTGTPEQEPFQVMETMTDVTSTGTLTHVMATGT
;
A
#
# COMPACT_ATOMS: atom_id res chain seq x y z
N MET A 1 -21.13 8.33 -2.26
CA MET A 1 -21.29 6.88 -2.03
C MET A 1 -20.03 6.41 -1.34
N THR A 2 -20.08 6.22 -0.06
CA THR A 2 -19.02 5.51 0.65
C THR A 2 -19.08 4.06 0.14
N MET A 3 -18.12 3.64 -0.67
CA MET A 3 -17.95 2.23 -0.90
C MET A 3 -17.57 1.62 0.45
N SER A 4 -18.55 1.07 1.12
CA SER A 4 -18.30 0.03 2.10
C SER A 4 -17.53 -1.03 1.34
N ALA A 5 -16.23 -1.15 1.62
CA ALA A 5 -15.37 -2.04 0.91
C ALA A 5 -15.85 -3.48 1.07
N SER A 6 -16.64 -3.93 0.14
CA SER A 6 -16.91 -5.35 -0.06
C SER A 6 -15.77 -6.05 -0.79
N HIS A 7 -14.66 -5.34 -1.00
CA HIS A 7 -13.47 -5.92 -1.60
C HIS A 7 -12.69 -6.67 -0.52
N ASN A 8 -12.62 -7.98 -0.67
CA ASN A 8 -11.80 -8.82 0.20
C ASN A 8 -10.35 -8.93 -0.26
N THR A 9 -9.99 -8.23 -1.33
CA THR A 9 -8.69 -8.31 -1.99
C THR A 9 -8.11 -6.93 -2.26
N ILE A 10 -6.79 -6.83 -2.14
CA ILE A 10 -6.03 -5.62 -2.43
C ILE A 10 -5.96 -5.35 -3.93
N LEU A 11 -5.78 -6.39 -4.74
CA LEU A 11 -5.60 -6.25 -6.18
C LEU A 11 -6.96 -6.26 -6.88
N LEU A 12 -7.33 -5.15 -7.51
CA LEU A 12 -8.62 -4.97 -8.19
C LEU A 12 -8.54 -5.20 -9.69
N THR A 13 -7.36 -5.11 -10.28
CA THR A 13 -7.15 -5.39 -11.71
C THR A 13 -7.42 -6.85 -12.01
N SER A 14 -8.29 -7.11 -12.98
CA SER A 14 -8.70 -8.48 -13.36
C SER A 14 -7.60 -9.29 -14.05
N ALA A 15 -6.63 -8.62 -14.67
CA ALA A 15 -5.50 -9.23 -15.37
C ALA A 15 -4.19 -8.50 -14.97
N PRO A 16 -3.67 -8.73 -13.75
CA PRO A 16 -2.50 -8.02 -13.27
C PRO A 16 -1.27 -8.39 -14.10
N MET A 17 -0.57 -7.37 -14.60
CA MET A 17 0.64 -7.51 -15.39
C MET A 17 1.90 -7.13 -14.61
N GLY A 18 1.76 -6.63 -13.40
CA GLY A 18 2.85 -6.32 -12.50
C GLY A 18 3.53 -7.58 -11.96
N ARG A 19 4.49 -7.38 -11.09
CA ARG A 19 5.33 -8.45 -10.55
C ARG A 19 4.89 -8.86 -9.14
N PHE A 20 4.76 -10.16 -8.93
CA PHE A 20 4.57 -10.71 -7.58
C PHE A 20 5.91 -11.00 -6.92
N LEU A 21 6.02 -10.65 -5.65
CA LEU A 21 7.15 -10.96 -4.79
C LEU A 21 6.68 -11.76 -3.59
N GLU A 22 7.59 -12.53 -3.02
CA GLU A 22 7.36 -13.27 -1.78
C GLU A 22 8.43 -12.92 -0.75
N GLY A 23 8.05 -12.99 0.51
CA GLY A 23 8.96 -12.73 1.62
C GLY A 23 8.42 -13.22 2.95
N ILE A 24 9.07 -12.78 4.02
CA ILE A 24 8.66 -13.00 5.39
C ILE A 24 8.47 -11.64 6.05
N LEU A 25 7.39 -11.46 6.78
CA LEU A 25 7.07 -10.22 7.45
C LEU A 25 7.88 -10.11 8.75
N ASN A 26 8.55 -8.97 8.97
CA ASN A 26 9.30 -8.72 10.20
C ASN A 26 8.46 -8.05 11.31
N THR A 27 7.45 -7.30 10.92
CA THR A 27 6.56 -6.60 11.86
C THR A 27 5.14 -6.66 11.33
N ALA A 28 4.18 -6.96 12.20
CA ALA A 28 2.78 -7.09 11.83
C ALA A 28 2.28 -5.86 11.05
N CYS A 29 1.70 -6.10 9.88
CA CYS A 29 1.22 -5.06 8.96
C CYS A 29 -0.17 -5.40 8.41
N TYR A 30 -0.87 -4.37 7.96
CA TYR A 30 -2.11 -4.54 7.21
C TYR A 30 -1.84 -4.67 5.71
N PRO A 31 -2.64 -5.44 4.97
CA PRO A 31 -2.64 -5.40 3.50
C PRO A 31 -2.84 -3.96 2.99
N GLY A 32 -2.28 -3.67 1.82
CA GLY A 32 -2.26 -2.31 1.26
C GLY A 32 -1.07 -1.46 1.71
N THR A 33 -0.25 -1.96 2.64
CA THR A 33 0.99 -1.29 3.08
C THR A 33 2.06 -1.36 2.00
N ASN A 34 2.75 -0.25 1.76
CA ASN A 34 3.99 -0.23 0.97
C ASN A 34 5.13 -0.84 1.77
N MET A 35 5.82 -1.80 1.19
CA MET A 35 6.82 -2.63 1.85
C MET A 35 8.24 -2.32 1.37
N GLU A 36 9.20 -2.50 2.26
CA GLU A 36 10.64 -2.47 1.94
C GLU A 36 11.35 -3.68 2.53
N VAL A 37 12.50 -4.03 1.95
CA VAL A 37 13.36 -5.08 2.52
C VAL A 37 13.95 -4.57 3.82
N ASP A 38 13.82 -5.35 4.88
CA ASP A 38 14.54 -5.08 6.12
C ASP A 38 15.99 -5.55 5.99
N ALA A 39 16.88 -4.59 5.72
CA ALA A 39 18.30 -4.86 5.56
C ALA A 39 19.02 -5.21 6.88
N ALA A 40 18.38 -5.02 8.02
CA ALA A 40 18.95 -5.32 9.34
C ALA A 40 18.74 -6.79 9.75
N VAL A 41 17.87 -7.50 9.03
CA VAL A 41 17.53 -8.90 9.34
C VAL A 41 18.00 -9.83 8.23
N GLU A 42 18.77 -10.84 8.60
CA GLU A 42 19.22 -11.87 7.66
C GLU A 42 18.05 -12.63 7.03
N PRO A 43 18.17 -13.05 5.76
CA PRO A 43 17.13 -13.82 5.10
C PRO A 43 16.80 -15.12 5.84
N ILE A 44 15.52 -15.39 6.03
CA ILE A 44 15.02 -16.61 6.67
C ILE A 44 14.67 -17.64 5.59
N GLY A 45 15.31 -18.78 5.61
CA GLY A 45 15.06 -19.85 4.62
C GLY A 45 15.28 -19.40 3.17
N GLY A 46 16.24 -18.48 2.95
CA GLY A 46 16.54 -17.93 1.63
C GLY A 46 15.56 -16.86 1.13
N LYS A 47 14.59 -16.43 1.95
CA LYS A 47 13.65 -15.35 1.65
C LYS A 47 14.00 -14.09 2.44
N HIS A 48 14.00 -12.95 1.77
CA HIS A 48 14.19 -11.67 2.43
C HIS A 48 13.07 -11.38 3.42
N THR A 49 13.43 -10.70 4.49
CA THR A 49 12.52 -10.16 5.49
C THR A 49 12.07 -8.78 5.05
N TRP A 50 10.80 -8.49 5.23
CA TRP A 50 10.16 -7.26 4.79
C TRP A 50 9.47 -6.55 5.95
N GLN A 51 9.46 -5.23 5.87
CA GLN A 51 8.79 -4.35 6.83
C GLN A 51 8.01 -3.24 6.12
N ALA A 52 7.16 -2.53 6.86
CA ALA A 52 6.51 -1.32 6.35
C ALA A 52 7.58 -0.30 5.95
N SER A 53 7.43 0.31 4.78
CA SER A 53 8.43 1.23 4.27
C SER A 53 8.58 2.46 5.17
N SER A 54 9.82 2.78 5.52
CA SER A 54 10.19 3.98 6.25
C SER A 54 10.42 5.19 5.33
N LEU A 55 10.36 4.97 4.01
CA LEU A 55 10.67 5.98 3.03
C LEU A 55 9.66 7.11 2.99
N THR A 56 10.19 8.29 2.86
CA THR A 56 9.45 9.52 2.62
C THR A 56 9.60 9.97 1.17
N THR A 57 8.91 11.03 0.82
CA THR A 57 8.95 11.66 -0.51
C THR A 57 10.37 11.83 -1.04
N GLY A 58 10.60 11.51 -2.31
CA GLY A 58 11.87 11.75 -3.01
C GLY A 58 12.88 10.62 -2.94
N GLN A 59 12.63 9.57 -2.21
CA GLN A 59 13.48 8.38 -2.20
C GLN A 59 13.00 7.36 -3.23
N ARG A 60 13.93 6.87 -4.06
CA ARG A 60 13.62 5.83 -5.05
C ARG A 60 13.71 4.46 -4.41
N GLN A 61 12.60 3.74 -4.42
CA GLN A 61 12.56 2.34 -4.04
C GLN A 61 11.49 1.62 -4.84
N LEU A 62 11.66 0.30 -4.94
CA LEU A 62 10.65 -0.57 -5.50
C LEU A 62 9.31 -0.35 -4.78
N LEU A 63 8.27 -0.11 -5.55
CA LEU A 63 6.91 -0.05 -5.02
C LEU A 63 6.40 -1.47 -4.87
N ALA A 64 6.24 -1.92 -3.64
CA ALA A 64 5.75 -3.26 -3.33
C ALA A 64 4.60 -3.17 -2.32
N ILE A 65 3.40 -3.53 -2.74
CA ILE A 65 2.18 -3.44 -1.93
C ILE A 65 1.86 -4.80 -1.33
N LEU A 66 1.71 -4.84 -0.02
CA LEU A 66 1.38 -6.06 0.72
C LEU A 66 -0.03 -6.53 0.34
N LEU A 67 -0.13 -7.78 -0.09
CA LEU A 67 -1.40 -8.43 -0.39
C LEU A 67 -1.97 -9.12 0.87
N GLU A 68 -3.26 -9.40 0.82
CA GLU A 68 -3.92 -10.25 1.82
C GLU A 68 -3.35 -11.67 1.85
N ASN A 69 -3.45 -12.34 2.99
CA ASN A 69 -2.99 -13.72 3.13
C ASN A 69 -4.17 -14.69 2.98
N GLU A 70 -4.62 -14.89 1.75
CA GLU A 70 -5.73 -15.78 1.41
C GLU A 70 -5.50 -17.24 1.82
N MET A 71 -4.24 -17.69 1.86
CA MET A 71 -3.92 -19.08 2.20
C MET A 71 -4.33 -19.46 3.63
N VAL A 72 -4.47 -18.46 4.51
CA VAL A 72 -4.93 -18.65 5.88
C VAL A 72 -6.32 -18.01 6.12
N GLY A 73 -7.04 -17.72 5.04
CA GLY A 73 -8.39 -17.16 5.11
C GLY A 73 -8.45 -15.71 5.58
N LYS A 74 -7.36 -14.95 5.44
CA LYS A 74 -7.29 -13.53 5.79
C LYS A 74 -7.71 -12.65 4.62
N THR A 75 -8.48 -11.62 4.94
CA THR A 75 -8.96 -10.59 4.00
C THR A 75 -8.05 -9.36 4.04
N CYS A 76 -8.32 -8.38 3.18
CA CYS A 76 -7.61 -7.11 3.18
C CYS A 76 -7.80 -6.28 4.47
N SER A 77 -8.77 -6.61 5.30
CA SER A 77 -9.02 -5.96 6.59
C SER A 77 -8.30 -6.62 7.77
N ASP A 78 -7.70 -7.77 7.55
CA ASP A 78 -7.04 -8.54 8.60
C ASP A 78 -5.54 -8.26 8.65
N GLN A 79 -5.04 -7.88 9.83
CA GLN A 79 -3.60 -7.72 10.04
C GLN A 79 -2.88 -9.06 9.85
N ILE A 80 -1.76 -9.01 9.13
CA ILE A 80 -0.85 -10.15 8.99
C ILE A 80 0.17 -10.05 10.11
N ALA A 81 0.34 -11.14 10.86
CA ALA A 81 1.30 -11.20 11.97
C ALA A 81 2.76 -11.25 11.45
N ASP A 82 3.68 -10.90 12.31
CA ASP A 82 5.12 -11.08 12.09
C ASP A 82 5.48 -12.55 11.83
N GLU A 83 6.62 -12.77 11.22
CA GLU A 83 7.16 -14.09 10.81
C GLU A 83 6.29 -14.88 9.83
N GLN A 84 5.18 -14.31 9.36
CA GLN A 84 4.34 -14.93 8.35
C GLN A 84 4.93 -14.78 6.94
N LYS A 85 4.72 -15.80 6.11
CA LYS A 85 4.97 -15.69 4.68
C LYS A 85 4.00 -14.71 4.06
N ILE A 86 4.51 -13.80 3.26
CA ILE A 86 3.74 -12.76 2.60
C ILE A 86 3.94 -12.79 1.09
N ARG A 87 2.93 -12.26 0.40
CA ARG A 87 3.00 -11.91 -1.01
C ARG A 87 2.83 -10.41 -1.16
N MET A 88 3.55 -9.85 -2.10
CA MET A 88 3.47 -8.43 -2.45
C MET A 88 3.30 -8.30 -3.94
N TYR A 89 2.71 -7.20 -4.36
CA TYR A 89 2.52 -6.85 -5.75
C TYR A 89 3.25 -5.56 -6.08
N CYS A 90 4.03 -5.59 -7.16
CA CYS A 90 4.68 -4.41 -7.72
C CYS A 90 3.84 -3.95 -8.91
N PRO A 91 3.01 -2.92 -8.76
CA PRO A 91 2.10 -2.48 -9.79
C PRO A 91 2.83 -1.84 -10.96
N ILE A 92 2.22 -1.92 -12.13
CA ILE A 92 2.59 -1.15 -13.32
C ILE A 92 1.51 -0.11 -13.63
N PRO A 93 1.82 0.91 -14.46
CA PRO A 93 0.84 1.92 -14.82
C PRO A 93 -0.47 1.32 -15.36
N GLY A 94 -1.59 1.76 -14.81
CA GLY A 94 -2.93 1.27 -15.15
C GLY A 94 -3.47 0.16 -14.25
N ASP A 95 -2.66 -0.43 -13.39
CA ASP A 95 -3.16 -1.37 -12.39
C ASP A 95 -4.00 -0.66 -11.32
N GLU A 96 -5.12 -1.27 -10.95
CA GLU A 96 -5.99 -0.79 -9.89
C GLU A 96 -5.86 -1.66 -8.64
N LEU A 97 -5.73 -1.02 -7.50
CA LEU A 97 -5.56 -1.72 -6.23
C LEU A 97 -6.04 -0.88 -5.04
N LEU A 98 -6.10 -1.50 -3.86
CA LEU A 98 -6.31 -0.80 -2.61
C LEU A 98 -4.97 -0.55 -1.93
N VAL A 99 -4.74 0.68 -1.47
CA VAL A 99 -3.57 1.04 -0.66
C VAL A 99 -3.98 1.72 0.62
N LEU A 100 -3.13 1.62 1.65
CA LEU A 100 -3.36 2.33 2.91
C LEU A 100 -2.98 3.80 2.76
N VAL A 101 -3.98 4.66 2.87
CA VAL A 101 -3.79 6.11 2.86
C VAL A 101 -4.02 6.64 4.26
N SER A 102 -3.07 7.38 4.79
CA SER A 102 -3.17 8.05 6.08
C SER A 102 -3.52 9.53 5.92
N ALA A 103 -4.17 10.08 6.94
CA ALA A 103 -4.34 11.52 7.03
C ALA A 103 -2.96 12.20 7.04
N SER A 104 -2.80 13.27 6.28
CA SER A 104 -1.59 14.07 6.35
C SER A 104 -1.53 14.74 7.74
N GLY A 105 -0.38 14.68 8.41
CA GLY A 105 -0.21 15.21 9.77
C GLY A 105 -0.45 16.71 9.95
N THR A 106 -0.97 17.39 8.97
CA THR A 106 -1.33 18.81 9.00
C THR A 106 -2.81 19.07 9.29
N GLY A 107 -3.58 18.04 9.62
CA GLY A 107 -4.92 18.18 10.21
C GLY A 107 -5.98 18.83 9.34
N THR A 108 -5.76 18.95 8.05
CA THR A 108 -6.74 19.52 7.13
C THR A 108 -7.12 18.48 6.11
N GLY A 109 -8.28 17.90 6.31
CA GLY A 109 -8.95 17.18 5.26
C GLY A 109 -8.61 15.70 5.24
N ASP A 110 -9.30 14.99 6.06
CA ASP A 110 -9.41 13.54 5.99
C ASP A 110 -10.17 13.08 4.73
N ALA A 111 -10.54 14.02 3.88
CA ALA A 111 -11.24 13.77 2.62
C ALA A 111 -10.24 13.73 1.46
N GLN A 112 -10.43 12.78 0.58
CA GLN A 112 -9.70 12.65 -0.68
C GLN A 112 -10.68 12.61 -1.83
N ALA A 113 -10.38 13.31 -2.89
CA ALA A 113 -11.21 13.35 -4.08
C ALA A 113 -10.63 12.47 -5.19
N ILE A 114 -11.50 12.02 -6.08
CA ILE A 114 -11.07 11.36 -7.31
C ILE A 114 -10.12 12.29 -8.06
N GLY A 115 -8.99 11.74 -8.46
CA GLY A 115 -7.95 12.45 -9.19
C GLY A 115 -6.83 12.99 -8.29
N ASP A 116 -6.99 12.96 -6.97
CA ASP A 116 -5.91 13.34 -6.07
C ASP A 116 -4.70 12.42 -6.25
N ILE A 117 -3.53 13.01 -6.10
CA ILE A 117 -2.26 12.32 -6.25
C ILE A 117 -1.77 11.87 -4.88
N LEU A 118 -1.32 10.64 -4.81
CA LEU A 118 -0.76 10.07 -3.59
C LEU A 118 0.75 9.94 -3.69
N ILE A 119 1.43 10.34 -2.62
CA ILE A 119 2.86 10.16 -2.42
C ILE A 119 3.11 9.21 -1.25
N ARG A 120 4.30 8.62 -1.22
CA ARG A 120 4.72 7.74 -0.11
C ARG A 120 4.89 8.54 1.18
N ALA A 121 4.45 7.94 2.28
CA ALA A 121 4.66 8.44 3.63
C ALA A 121 5.37 7.38 4.49
N SER A 122 5.95 7.80 5.60
CA SER A 122 6.56 6.88 6.54
C SER A 122 5.54 5.90 7.12
N GLY A 123 5.99 4.70 7.48
CA GLY A 123 5.11 3.65 8.00
C GLY A 123 4.36 2.87 6.92
N GLY A 124 4.81 2.96 5.66
CA GLY A 124 4.26 2.20 4.55
C GLY A 124 2.89 2.68 4.06
N THR A 125 2.46 3.86 4.48
CA THR A 125 1.22 4.48 4.01
C THR A 125 1.45 5.44 2.85
N PHE A 126 0.36 5.97 2.30
CA PHE A 126 0.38 7.04 1.31
C PHE A 126 -0.38 8.25 1.86
N ILE A 127 -0.07 9.43 1.37
CA ILE A 127 -0.78 10.67 1.69
C ILE A 127 -1.10 11.43 0.42
N ALA A 128 -2.22 12.14 0.42
CA ALA A 128 -2.56 13.04 -0.68
C ALA A 128 -1.63 14.26 -0.67
N THR A 129 -1.25 14.72 -1.84
CA THR A 129 -0.47 15.94 -2.02
C THR A 129 -1.13 16.88 -3.00
N THR A 130 -0.98 18.17 -2.75
CA THR A 130 -1.39 19.26 -3.66
C THR A 130 -0.23 19.76 -4.51
N GLY A 131 0.97 19.25 -4.29
CA GLY A 131 2.17 19.61 -5.07
C GLY A 131 2.23 18.89 -6.41
N THR A 132 3.28 19.17 -7.16
CA THR A 132 3.68 18.40 -8.35
C THR A 132 4.91 17.57 -7.99
N PRO A 133 4.75 16.44 -7.32
CA PRO A 133 5.88 15.60 -6.94
C PRO A 133 6.48 14.96 -8.19
N GLU A 134 7.79 14.81 -8.18
CA GLU A 134 8.52 14.20 -9.30
C GLU A 134 8.26 12.69 -9.45
N GLN A 135 7.64 12.07 -8.45
CA GLN A 135 7.35 10.63 -8.44
C GLN A 135 6.04 10.36 -7.72
N GLU A 136 5.02 10.11 -8.48
CA GLU A 136 3.65 9.89 -8.03
C GLU A 136 3.23 8.45 -8.33
N PRO A 137 3.26 7.54 -7.34
CA PRO A 137 2.93 6.15 -7.62
C PRO A 137 1.45 5.92 -7.92
N PHE A 138 0.54 6.75 -7.38
CA PHE A 138 -0.88 6.48 -7.44
C PHE A 138 -1.74 7.72 -7.61
N GLN A 139 -2.89 7.51 -8.25
CA GLN A 139 -3.99 8.46 -8.33
C GLN A 139 -5.23 7.86 -7.67
N VAL A 140 -5.95 8.66 -6.89
CA VAL A 140 -7.18 8.24 -6.20
C VAL A 140 -8.31 8.05 -7.21
N MET A 141 -9.00 6.92 -7.11
CA MET A 141 -10.10 6.52 -8.00
C MET A 141 -11.48 6.58 -7.34
N GLU A 142 -11.54 6.82 -6.02
CA GLU A 142 -12.79 6.98 -5.29
C GLU A 142 -12.69 8.13 -4.28
N THR A 143 -13.83 8.77 -3.97
CA THR A 143 -13.87 9.82 -2.94
C THR A 143 -13.95 9.19 -1.57
N MET A 144 -13.02 9.56 -0.68
CA MET A 144 -12.97 9.15 0.71
C MET A 144 -13.29 10.35 1.61
N THR A 145 -14.18 10.17 2.59
CA THR A 145 -14.59 11.24 3.51
C THR A 145 -13.92 11.16 4.87
N ASP A 146 -13.42 9.96 5.24
CA ASP A 146 -12.82 9.70 6.54
C ASP A 146 -11.52 8.89 6.39
N VAL A 147 -10.41 9.56 6.17
CA VAL A 147 -9.10 8.95 6.20
C VAL A 147 -8.55 9.03 7.62
N THR A 148 -8.27 7.89 8.23
CA THR A 148 -7.75 7.82 9.61
C THR A 148 -6.24 8.01 9.66
N SER A 149 -5.71 8.37 10.83
CA SER A 149 -4.26 8.47 11.07
C SER A 149 -3.53 7.14 10.95
N THR A 150 -4.23 6.03 11.17
CA THR A 150 -3.69 4.66 11.06
C THR A 150 -3.75 4.09 9.64
N GLY A 151 -4.42 4.79 8.75
CA GLY A 151 -4.60 4.40 7.36
C GLY A 151 -5.99 3.84 7.06
N THR A 152 -6.49 4.20 5.89
CA THR A 152 -7.76 3.70 5.33
C THR A 152 -7.47 3.12 3.96
N LEU A 153 -8.02 1.95 3.65
CA LEU A 153 -7.88 1.35 2.33
C LEU A 153 -8.63 2.21 1.31
N THR A 154 -7.91 2.68 0.32
CA THR A 154 -8.42 3.57 -0.73
C THR A 154 -8.16 2.96 -2.10
N HIS A 155 -9.16 3.02 -2.98
CA HIS A 155 -9.03 2.57 -4.37
C HIS A 155 -8.19 3.57 -5.16
N VAL A 156 -7.14 3.06 -5.77
CA VAL A 156 -6.17 3.84 -6.53
C VAL A 156 -5.82 3.16 -7.85
N MET A 157 -5.30 3.94 -8.77
CA MET A 157 -4.69 3.47 -10.01
C MET A 157 -3.20 3.83 -10.00
N ALA A 158 -2.36 2.89 -10.38
CA ALA A 158 -0.93 3.15 -10.56
C ALA A 158 -0.70 4.05 -11.76
N THR A 159 0.04 5.14 -11.57
CA THR A 159 0.30 6.16 -12.60
C THR A 159 1.65 6.00 -13.28
N GLY A 160 2.53 5.22 -12.68
CA GLY A 160 3.90 5.05 -13.12
C GLY A 160 4.88 5.77 -12.20
N THR A 161 6.13 5.41 -12.30
CA THR A 161 7.23 5.96 -11.52
C THR A 161 8.16 6.75 -12.41
#